data_065d4116793591cd752af328af2e29dd
#
_entry.id   065d4116793591cd752af328af2e29dd
#
_cell.length_a   1.000
_cell.length_b   1.000
_cell.length_c   1.000
_cell.angle_alpha   90.00
_cell.angle_beta   90.00
_cell.angle_gamma   90.00
#
_symmetry.space_group_name_H-M   'P 1'
#
loop_
_entity.id
_entity.type
_entity.pdbx_description
1 polymer ?
#
loop_
_entity_poly.entity_id
_entity_poly.type
_entity_poly.pdbx_seq_one_letter_code
_entity_poly.pdbx_strand_id
1 'polypeptide(L)'
;MGFFDKIKKGLSRTKKNLVQNIESVITGRPHLDEEFLDDLEGVLLSGDLGFSTTEKVMKQIRTGMYIGKVQSAEDVLPYMKSVLVEMLKVSQENQIEVYNPEVILVVGVNGVGKTTTIGKLAGYYSSCLLYTSDAAD
;
A
#
# COMPACT_ATOMS: atom_id res chain seq x y z
N MET A 1 17.82 12.53 10.52
CA MET A 1 16.86 12.00 9.54
C MET A 1 16.23 10.75 10.14
N GLY A 2 14.94 10.78 10.44
CA GLY A 2 14.21 9.68 11.04
C GLY A 2 14.03 8.50 10.06
N PHE A 3 13.76 7.31 10.60
CA PHE A 3 13.46 6.10 9.82
C PHE A 3 12.32 6.34 8.81
N PHE A 4 11.27 7.03 9.23
CA PHE A 4 10.13 7.39 8.37
C PHE A 4 10.51 8.35 7.22
N ASP A 5 11.50 9.24 7.40
CA ASP A 5 11.94 10.14 6.33
C ASP A 5 12.67 9.36 5.21
N LYS A 6 13.42 8.31 5.58
CA LYS A 6 14.06 7.42 4.61
C LYS A 6 13.03 6.62 3.81
N ILE A 7 11.98 6.12 4.47
CA ILE A 7 10.87 5.40 3.81
C ILE A 7 10.13 6.35 2.86
N LYS A 8 9.75 7.54 3.32
CA LYS A 8 9.11 8.57 2.49
C LYS A 8 9.94 8.90 1.26
N LYS A 9 11.25 9.06 1.41
CA LYS A 9 12.17 9.34 0.30
C LYS A 9 12.27 8.17 -0.68
N GLY A 10 12.31 6.92 -0.19
CA GLY A 10 12.33 5.71 -1.02
C GLY A 10 11.04 5.53 -1.83
N LEU A 11 9.89 5.85 -1.23
CA LEU A 11 8.57 5.71 -1.87
C LEU A 11 8.16 6.95 -2.69
N SER A 12 8.93 8.03 -2.66
CA SER A 12 8.56 9.31 -3.28
C SER A 12 8.35 9.19 -4.80
N ARG A 13 9.17 8.39 -5.48
CA ARG A 13 9.09 8.18 -6.94
C ARG A 13 7.84 7.38 -7.32
N THR A 14 7.58 6.27 -6.63
CA THR A 14 6.40 5.42 -6.87
C THR A 14 5.12 6.20 -6.59
N LYS A 15 5.07 6.90 -5.45
CA LYS A 15 3.95 7.78 -5.11
C LYS A 15 3.71 8.85 -6.17
N LYS A 16 4.79 9.52 -6.61
CA LYS A 16 4.68 10.59 -7.61
C LYS A 16 4.13 10.06 -8.93
N ASN A 17 4.64 8.93 -9.41
CA ASN A 17 4.18 8.33 -10.66
C ASN A 17 2.71 7.93 -10.58
N LEU A 18 2.29 7.24 -9.50
CA LEU A 18 0.89 6.83 -9.33
C LEU A 18 -0.04 8.05 -9.27
N VAL A 19 0.30 9.05 -8.45
CA VAL A 19 -0.51 10.28 -8.32
C VAL A 19 -0.60 11.01 -9.66
N GLN A 20 0.52 11.17 -10.39
CA GLN A 20 0.52 11.82 -11.70
C GLN A 20 -0.35 11.08 -12.73
N ASN A 21 -0.31 9.74 -12.74
CA ASN A 21 -1.13 8.95 -13.63
C ASN A 21 -2.62 9.10 -13.29
N ILE A 22 -2.99 9.12 -12.01
CA ILE A 22 -4.36 9.37 -11.58
C ILE A 22 -4.78 10.81 -11.94
N GLU A 23 -3.93 11.80 -11.68
CA GLU A 23 -4.18 13.20 -12.05
C GLU A 23 -4.37 13.36 -13.56
N SER A 24 -3.67 12.60 -14.39
CA SER A 24 -3.84 12.64 -15.85
C SER A 24 -5.21 12.14 -16.31
N VAL A 25 -5.80 11.16 -15.58
CA VAL A 25 -7.18 10.70 -15.83
C VAL A 25 -8.21 11.74 -15.37
N ILE A 26 -7.93 12.40 -14.24
CA ILE A 26 -8.82 13.42 -13.65
C ILE A 26 -8.82 14.70 -14.48
N THR A 27 -7.64 15.13 -14.97
CA THR A 27 -7.48 16.44 -15.61
C THR A 27 -8.22 16.50 -16.95
N GLY A 28 -9.11 17.49 -17.07
CA GLY A 28 -9.85 17.76 -18.30
C GLY A 28 -11.10 16.90 -18.52
N ARG A 29 -11.49 16.10 -17.55
CA ARG A 29 -12.75 15.31 -17.60
C ARG A 29 -13.80 15.94 -16.69
N PRO A 30 -14.86 16.52 -17.25
CA PRO A 30 -15.94 17.16 -16.47
C PRO A 30 -16.93 16.15 -15.88
N HIS A 31 -16.93 14.92 -16.37
CA HIS A 31 -17.91 13.88 -16.00
C HIS A 31 -17.25 12.62 -15.47
N LEU A 32 -17.91 12.01 -14.48
CA LEU A 32 -17.54 10.71 -13.90
C LEU A 32 -18.36 9.62 -14.61
N ASP A 33 -18.03 9.35 -15.87
CA ASP A 33 -18.66 8.33 -16.69
C ASP A 33 -17.94 6.98 -16.59
N GLU A 34 -18.46 5.96 -17.28
CA GLU A 34 -17.84 4.63 -17.28
C GLU A 34 -16.44 4.64 -17.92
N GLU A 35 -16.21 5.46 -18.95
CA GLU A 35 -14.90 5.58 -19.59
C GLU A 35 -13.86 6.13 -18.59
N PHE A 36 -14.26 7.12 -17.76
CA PHE A 36 -13.42 7.62 -16.68
C PHE A 36 -13.08 6.52 -15.67
N LEU A 37 -14.06 5.70 -15.29
CA LEU A 37 -13.87 4.62 -14.31
C LEU A 37 -12.97 3.52 -14.88
N ASP A 38 -13.10 3.16 -16.15
CA ASP A 38 -12.27 2.17 -16.81
C ASP A 38 -10.81 2.64 -16.91
N ASP A 39 -10.57 3.90 -17.26
CA ASP A 39 -9.23 4.49 -17.31
C ASP A 39 -8.61 4.54 -15.91
N LEU A 40 -9.39 4.90 -14.88
CA LEU A 40 -8.92 4.92 -13.50
C LEU A 40 -8.54 3.50 -13.03
N GLU A 41 -9.35 2.50 -13.34
CA GLU A 41 -9.06 1.10 -13.04
C GLU A 41 -7.76 0.65 -13.72
N GLY A 42 -7.57 0.98 -15.00
CA GLY A 42 -6.34 0.71 -15.74
C GLY A 42 -5.10 1.32 -15.08
N VAL A 43 -5.19 2.57 -14.62
CA VAL A 43 -4.10 3.23 -13.89
C VAL A 43 -3.79 2.55 -12.57
N LEU A 44 -4.80 2.12 -11.80
CA LEU A 44 -4.60 1.42 -10.53
C LEU A 44 -3.95 0.04 -10.73
N LEU A 45 -4.37 -0.71 -11.75
CA LEU A 45 -3.76 -1.99 -12.11
C LEU A 45 -2.31 -1.83 -12.55
N SER A 46 -2.02 -0.81 -13.38
CA SER A 46 -0.65 -0.51 -13.83
C SER A 46 0.27 -0.03 -12.69
N GLY A 47 -0.32 0.47 -11.61
CA GLY A 47 0.37 0.91 -10.38
C GLY A 47 0.71 -0.20 -9.39
N ASP A 48 0.59 -1.48 -9.79
CA ASP A 48 0.87 -2.66 -8.96
C ASP A 48 0.01 -2.78 -7.68
N LEU A 49 -1.18 -2.18 -7.64
CA LEU A 49 -2.10 -2.36 -6.51
C LEU A 49 -2.65 -3.80 -6.40
N GLY A 50 -2.56 -4.55 -7.48
CA GLY A 50 -3.15 -5.88 -7.61
C GLY A 50 -4.66 -5.86 -7.81
N PHE A 51 -5.18 -6.88 -8.50
CA PHE A 51 -6.57 -6.96 -8.93
C PHE A 51 -7.57 -6.82 -7.77
N SER A 52 -7.39 -7.59 -6.69
CA SER A 52 -8.33 -7.59 -5.55
C SER A 52 -8.41 -6.23 -4.84
N THR A 53 -7.30 -5.52 -4.72
CA THR A 53 -7.28 -4.18 -4.11
C THR A 53 -7.94 -3.16 -5.03
N THR A 54 -7.61 -3.22 -6.33
CA THR A 54 -8.22 -2.33 -7.34
C THR A 54 -9.73 -2.50 -7.37
N GLU A 55 -10.24 -3.73 -7.44
CA GLU A 55 -11.69 -4.02 -7.41
C GLU A 55 -12.37 -3.41 -6.16
N LYS A 56 -11.78 -3.57 -4.99
CA LYS A 56 -12.31 -3.00 -3.74
C LYS A 56 -12.34 -1.47 -3.79
N VAL A 57 -11.27 -0.85 -4.28
CA VAL A 57 -11.18 0.61 -4.41
C VAL A 57 -12.22 1.13 -5.41
N MET A 58 -12.32 0.51 -6.59
CA MET A 58 -13.30 0.90 -7.61
C MET A 58 -14.74 0.76 -7.12
N LYS A 59 -15.05 -0.32 -6.39
CA LYS A 59 -16.35 -0.50 -5.74
C LYS A 59 -16.67 0.62 -4.75
N GLN A 60 -15.69 1.04 -3.96
CA GLN A 60 -15.87 2.15 -3.01
C GLN A 60 -16.06 3.49 -3.74
N ILE A 61 -15.33 3.75 -4.83
CA ILE A 61 -15.50 4.96 -5.63
C ILE A 61 -16.91 5.01 -6.22
N ARG A 62 -17.39 3.92 -6.85
CA ARG A 62 -18.78 3.83 -7.35
C ARG A 62 -19.80 4.06 -6.24
N THR A 63 -19.57 3.50 -5.05
CA THR A 63 -20.41 3.76 -3.88
C THR A 63 -20.36 5.23 -3.48
N GLY A 64 -19.19 5.83 -3.45
CA GLY A 64 -19.00 7.26 -3.15
C GLY A 64 -19.74 8.17 -4.11
N MET A 65 -19.75 7.83 -5.40
CA MET A 65 -20.54 8.53 -6.42
C MET A 65 -22.04 8.40 -6.15
N TYR A 66 -22.51 7.20 -5.87
CA TYR A 66 -23.93 6.94 -5.59
C TYR A 66 -24.46 7.71 -4.36
N ILE A 67 -23.65 7.80 -3.29
CA ILE A 67 -24.03 8.50 -2.05
C ILE A 67 -23.65 9.99 -2.05
N GLY A 68 -23.15 10.53 -3.16
CA GLY A 68 -22.84 11.94 -3.32
C GLY A 68 -21.57 12.42 -2.60
N LYS A 69 -20.68 11.51 -2.20
CA LYS A 69 -19.35 11.85 -1.63
C LYS A 69 -18.30 12.14 -2.71
N VAL A 70 -18.52 11.66 -3.92
CA VAL A 70 -17.70 11.91 -5.10
C VAL A 70 -18.62 12.50 -6.16
N GLN A 71 -18.55 13.80 -6.37
CA GLN A 71 -19.42 14.54 -7.29
C GLN A 71 -18.67 15.03 -8.53
N SER A 72 -17.35 15.16 -8.41
CA SER A 72 -16.47 15.62 -9.48
C SER A 72 -15.23 14.73 -9.56
N ALA A 73 -14.51 14.80 -10.66
CA ALA A 73 -13.23 14.11 -10.84
C ALA A 73 -12.20 14.52 -9.77
N GLU A 74 -12.25 15.75 -9.30
CA GLU A 74 -11.36 16.28 -8.25
C GLU A 74 -11.58 15.61 -6.89
N ASP A 75 -12.79 15.12 -6.61
CA ASP A 75 -13.12 14.42 -5.36
C ASP A 75 -12.57 13.00 -5.31
N VAL A 76 -12.24 12.41 -6.48
CA VAL A 76 -11.83 11.00 -6.59
C VAL A 76 -10.54 10.73 -5.82
N LEU A 77 -9.50 11.53 -6.02
CA LEU A 77 -8.21 11.30 -5.38
C LEU A 77 -8.25 11.43 -3.85
N PRO A 78 -8.85 12.47 -3.25
CA PRO A 78 -9.06 12.56 -1.80
C PRO A 78 -9.88 11.40 -1.24
N TYR A 79 -10.97 11.04 -1.92
CA TYR A 79 -11.85 9.96 -1.49
C TYR A 79 -11.14 8.61 -1.54
N MET A 80 -10.47 8.29 -2.65
CA MET A 80 -9.67 7.08 -2.81
C MET A 80 -8.59 6.97 -1.73
N LYS A 81 -7.93 8.08 -1.41
CA LYS A 81 -6.95 8.11 -0.31
C LYS A 81 -7.58 7.72 1.03
N SER A 82 -8.78 8.19 1.33
CA SER A 82 -9.49 7.82 2.57
C SER A 82 -9.84 6.34 2.60
N VAL A 83 -10.30 5.79 1.47
CA VAL A 83 -10.58 4.36 1.30
C VAL A 83 -9.34 3.50 1.55
N LEU A 84 -8.22 3.85 0.92
CA LEU A 84 -6.95 3.12 1.09
C LEU A 84 -6.45 3.17 2.54
N VAL A 85 -6.56 4.32 3.21
CA VAL A 85 -6.21 4.47 4.63
C VAL A 85 -7.07 3.55 5.50
N GLU A 86 -8.37 3.48 5.22
CA GLU A 86 -9.28 2.63 5.98
C GLU A 86 -8.97 1.14 5.77
N MET A 87 -8.69 0.74 4.53
CA MET A 87 -8.28 -0.64 4.22
C MET A 87 -6.98 -1.04 4.96
N LEU A 88 -6.04 -0.11 5.11
CA LEU A 88 -4.79 -0.36 5.85
C LEU A 88 -5.02 -0.46 7.36
N LYS A 89 -5.97 0.27 7.93
CA LYS A 89 -6.33 0.18 9.36
C LYS A 89 -6.90 -1.19 9.72
N VAL A 90 -7.82 -1.71 8.92
CA VAL A 90 -8.40 -3.06 9.11
C VAL A 90 -7.31 -4.14 9.15
N SER A 91 -6.25 -3.96 8.35
CA SER A 91 -5.12 -4.90 8.36
C SER A 91 -4.28 -4.84 9.64
N GLN A 92 -4.34 -3.74 10.39
CA GLN A 92 -3.60 -3.59 11.67
C GLN A 92 -4.32 -4.23 12.86
N GLU A 93 -5.62 -4.49 12.75
CA GLU A 93 -6.41 -5.15 13.81
C GLU A 93 -6.16 -6.66 13.89
N ASN A 94 -5.54 -7.27 12.88
CA ASN A 94 -5.01 -8.61 12.95
C ASN A 94 -3.77 -8.59 13.86
N GLN A 95 -3.99 -8.68 15.18
CA GLN A 95 -2.93 -8.86 16.16
C GLN A 95 -2.18 -10.14 15.80
N ILE A 96 -0.90 -10.01 15.52
CA ILE A 96 -0.02 -11.17 15.42
C ILE A 96 -0.02 -11.79 16.82
N GLU A 97 -0.58 -12.98 16.96
CA GLU A 97 -0.46 -13.74 18.21
C GLU A 97 1.03 -13.97 18.47
N VAL A 98 1.52 -13.42 19.57
CA VAL A 98 2.92 -13.59 19.96
C VAL A 98 3.06 -14.96 20.59
N TYR A 99 3.73 -15.87 19.90
CA TYR A 99 4.05 -17.20 20.42
C TYR A 99 5.40 -17.15 21.15
N ASN A 100 5.57 -17.98 22.16
CA ASN A 100 6.84 -18.12 22.87
C ASN A 100 7.33 -19.59 22.79
N PRO A 101 8.36 -19.93 22.01
CA PRO A 101 9.19 -19.01 21.23
C PRO A 101 8.51 -18.53 19.94
N GLU A 102 8.83 -17.29 19.50
CA GLU A 102 8.42 -16.75 18.21
C GLU A 102 9.42 -17.20 17.12
N VAL A 103 8.90 -17.83 16.06
CA VAL A 103 9.71 -18.30 14.93
C VAL A 103 9.36 -17.47 13.69
N ILE A 104 10.33 -16.73 13.14
CA ILE A 104 10.16 -15.91 11.94
C ILE A 104 10.88 -16.57 10.77
N LEU A 105 10.12 -17.03 9.77
CA LEU A 105 10.65 -17.59 8.53
C LEU A 105 10.70 -16.52 7.44
N VAL A 106 11.92 -16.20 6.95
CA VAL A 106 12.12 -15.24 5.87
C VAL A 106 12.35 -15.97 4.54
N VAL A 107 11.42 -15.84 3.61
CA VAL A 107 11.45 -16.51 2.30
C VAL A 107 11.54 -15.51 1.15
N GLY A 108 12.10 -15.93 0.03
CA GLY A 108 12.19 -15.12 -1.18
C GLY A 108 13.25 -15.66 -2.17
N VAL A 109 13.22 -15.13 -3.41
CA VAL A 109 14.20 -15.50 -4.45
C VAL A 109 15.60 -14.96 -4.13
N ASN A 110 16.63 -15.48 -4.84
CA ASN A 110 18.00 -15.02 -4.64
C ASN A 110 18.14 -13.52 -4.97
N GLY A 111 18.94 -12.81 -4.18
CA GLY A 111 19.20 -11.38 -4.38
C GLY A 111 18.11 -10.41 -3.89
N VAL A 112 16.96 -10.90 -3.41
CA VAL A 112 15.84 -10.03 -2.97
C VAL A 112 16.09 -9.31 -1.64
N GLY A 113 17.17 -9.60 -0.96
CA GLY A 113 17.53 -8.95 0.31
C GLY A 113 17.13 -9.70 1.59
N LYS A 114 16.91 -11.02 1.52
CA LYS A 114 16.59 -11.86 2.70
C LYS A 114 17.60 -11.67 3.83
N THR A 115 18.88 -11.88 3.57
CA THR A 115 19.96 -11.75 4.56
C THR A 115 20.04 -10.35 5.16
N THR A 116 19.84 -9.31 4.34
CA THR A 116 19.80 -7.91 4.81
C THR A 116 18.61 -7.68 5.74
N THR A 117 17.45 -8.26 5.41
CA THR A 117 16.23 -8.15 6.23
C THR A 117 16.41 -8.89 7.56
N ILE A 118 16.96 -10.11 7.52
CA ILE A 118 17.27 -10.90 8.73
C ILE A 118 18.23 -10.13 9.64
N GLY A 119 19.32 -9.57 9.10
CA GLY A 119 20.26 -8.78 9.90
C GLY A 119 19.63 -7.54 10.55
N LYS A 120 18.69 -6.88 9.88
CA LYS A 120 17.95 -5.75 10.45
C LYS A 120 16.97 -6.18 11.53
N LEU A 121 16.24 -7.29 11.32
CA LEU A 121 15.34 -7.87 12.33
C LEU A 121 16.12 -8.33 13.55
N ALA A 122 17.23 -9.04 13.35
CA ALA A 122 18.11 -9.47 14.42
C ALA A 122 18.60 -8.29 15.26
N GLY A 123 19.06 -7.20 14.62
CA GLY A 123 19.45 -5.97 15.32
C GLY A 123 18.30 -5.35 16.11
N TYR A 124 17.08 -5.36 15.56
CA TYR A 124 15.90 -4.86 16.27
C TYR A 124 15.56 -5.70 17.49
N TYR A 125 15.47 -7.02 17.36
CA TYR A 125 15.13 -7.92 18.46
C TYR A 125 16.25 -8.02 19.52
N SER A 126 17.53 -7.95 19.11
CA SER A 126 18.68 -7.89 20.02
C SER A 126 18.63 -6.66 20.93
N SER A 127 18.24 -5.51 20.40
CA SER A 127 18.06 -4.28 21.21
C SER A 127 16.94 -4.39 22.23
N CYS A 128 15.98 -5.33 22.03
CA CYS A 128 14.87 -5.62 22.93
C CYS A 128 15.13 -6.80 23.89
N LEU A 129 16.37 -7.34 23.96
CA LEU A 129 16.76 -8.50 24.77
C LEU A 129 15.98 -9.80 24.47
N LEU A 130 15.46 -9.94 23.26
CA LEU A 130 14.57 -11.05 22.84
C LEU A 130 15.21 -11.97 21.79
N TYR A 131 16.54 -12.14 21.80
CA TYR A 131 17.22 -12.80 20.67
C TYR A 131 18.03 -14.04 21.02
N THR A 132 17.74 -15.14 20.32
CA THR A 132 18.67 -16.23 19.99
C THR A 132 18.56 -16.52 18.49
N SER A 133 19.66 -16.50 17.71
CA SER A 133 19.61 -16.87 16.29
C SER A 133 20.32 -18.19 16.06
N ASP A 134 19.70 -19.02 15.26
CA ASP A 134 20.34 -20.16 14.62
C ASP A 134 20.37 -19.89 13.11
N ALA A 135 21.55 -19.78 12.52
CA ALA A 135 21.72 -19.62 11.08
C ALA A 135 21.82 -21.02 10.49
N ALA A 136 20.78 -21.45 9.80
CA ALA A 136 20.86 -22.62 8.94
C ALA A 136 21.62 -22.23 7.66
N ASP A 137 22.73 -22.94 7.34
CA ASP A 137 23.50 -22.88 6.11
C ASP A 137 22.67 -23.19 4.84
#